data_3485b55b7d66dc520be68717552a0ec4
#
_entry.id   3485b55b7d66dc520be68717552a0ec4
#
_cell.length_a   1.000
_cell.length_b   1.000
_cell.length_c   1.000
_cell.angle_alpha   90.00
_cell.angle_beta   90.00
_cell.angle_gamma   90.00
#
_symmetry.space_group_name_H-M   'P 1'
#
loop_
_entity.id
_entity.type
_entity.pdbx_description
1 polymer ?
#
loop_
_entity_poly.entity_id
_entity_poly.type
_entity_poly.pdbx_seq_one_letter_code
_entity_poly.pdbx_strand_id
1 'polypeptide(L)'
;HVREKRVICRIKDTRQKDWRENMNKNMQQYLDKAEVLIEALPYIQRFNRKIIVVKYGGSAMIDEELKKRVIEDVTLLKLVGFKPIIVHGGGKEISKWVEKAGMEPKFINGLRVTDKDTMELAEMVLGKVNKSLVQLVESLGVRSIGISGKDGALLKVAKKYSDGQDIGYVGEVTEVNEQIIYD
;
A
#
# COMPACT_ATOMS: atom_id res chain seq x y z
N HIS A 1 46.30 -49.91 -3.57
CA HIS A 1 44.95 -50.24 -4.11
C HIS A 1 43.83 -50.26 -3.06
N VAL A 2 44.09 -50.77 -1.83
CA VAL A 2 43.03 -50.83 -0.78
C VAL A 2 42.78 -49.44 -0.12
N ARG A 3 43.79 -48.57 0.01
CA ARG A 3 43.63 -47.22 0.57
C ARG A 3 42.84 -46.30 -0.34
N GLU A 4 43.05 -46.34 -1.65
CA GLU A 4 42.27 -45.49 -2.62
C GLU A 4 40.80 -45.86 -2.68
N LYS A 5 40.45 -47.18 -2.65
CA LYS A 5 39.05 -47.61 -2.62
C LYS A 5 38.31 -47.17 -1.37
N ARG A 6 38.95 -47.09 -0.20
CA ARG A 6 38.34 -46.57 1.04
C ARG A 6 38.09 -45.05 1.00
N VAL A 7 38.99 -44.30 0.38
CA VAL A 7 38.82 -42.83 0.23
C VAL A 7 37.68 -42.51 -0.74
N ILE A 8 37.60 -43.22 -1.88
CA ILE A 8 36.51 -43.01 -2.86
C ILE A 8 35.15 -43.42 -2.29
N CYS A 9 35.06 -44.47 -1.47
CA CYS A 9 33.81 -44.86 -0.80
C CYS A 9 33.38 -43.85 0.25
N ARG A 10 34.31 -43.24 1.01
CA ARG A 10 34.02 -42.17 1.99
C ARG A 10 33.57 -40.87 1.34
N ILE A 11 34.14 -40.49 0.20
CA ILE A 11 33.74 -39.28 -0.55
C ILE A 11 32.36 -39.46 -1.20
N LYS A 12 32.01 -40.67 -1.66
CA LYS A 12 30.67 -40.97 -2.18
C LYS A 12 29.61 -40.90 -1.07
N ASP A 13 29.94 -41.42 0.11
CA ASP A 13 29.01 -41.49 1.25
C ASP A 13 28.75 -40.09 1.85
N THR A 14 29.79 -39.24 1.97
CA THR A 14 29.64 -37.83 2.40
C THR A 14 28.82 -37.02 1.39
N ARG A 15 29.09 -37.07 0.09
CA ARG A 15 28.31 -36.36 -0.91
C ARG A 15 26.85 -36.80 -0.94
N GLN A 16 26.56 -38.05 -0.77
CA GLN A 16 25.22 -38.61 -0.75
C GLN A 16 24.46 -38.20 0.52
N LYS A 17 25.18 -38.06 1.64
CA LYS A 17 24.64 -37.54 2.92
C LYS A 17 24.35 -36.04 2.84
N ASP A 18 25.30 -35.26 2.34
CA ASP A 18 25.13 -33.82 2.11
C ASP A 18 23.98 -33.54 1.14
N TRP A 19 23.82 -34.30 0.08
CA TRP A 19 22.71 -34.15 -0.87
C TRP A 19 21.37 -34.47 -0.23
N ARG A 20 21.25 -35.53 0.60
CA ARG A 20 20.01 -35.86 1.34
C ARG A 20 19.67 -34.79 2.39
N GLU A 21 20.66 -34.30 3.12
CA GLU A 21 20.45 -33.23 4.11
C GLU A 21 19.98 -31.94 3.45
N ASN A 22 20.57 -31.55 2.33
CA ASN A 22 20.14 -30.38 1.55
C ASN A 22 18.73 -30.55 0.95
N MET A 23 18.42 -31.73 0.45
CA MET A 23 17.07 -32.03 -0.07
C MET A 23 16.02 -32.00 1.04
N ASN A 24 16.32 -32.55 2.22
CA ASN A 24 15.43 -32.51 3.37
C ASN A 24 15.22 -31.09 3.87
N LYS A 25 16.28 -30.26 3.92
CA LYS A 25 16.18 -28.86 4.30
C LYS A 25 15.32 -28.04 3.33
N ASN A 26 15.50 -28.27 2.03
CA ASN A 26 14.66 -27.64 1.01
C ASN A 26 13.19 -28.09 1.12
N MET A 27 12.96 -29.39 1.33
CA MET A 27 11.62 -29.96 1.51
C MET A 27 10.93 -29.33 2.74
N GLN A 28 11.64 -29.21 3.86
CA GLN A 28 11.11 -28.60 5.07
C GLN A 28 10.70 -27.13 4.82
N GLN A 29 11.49 -26.34 4.11
CA GLN A 29 11.12 -24.97 3.74
C GLN A 29 9.84 -24.89 2.89
N TYR A 30 9.60 -25.86 2.01
CA TYR A 30 8.34 -25.90 1.25
C TYR A 30 7.16 -26.30 2.11
N LEU A 31 7.34 -27.22 3.06
CA LEU A 31 6.29 -27.60 4.02
C LEU A 31 5.93 -26.42 4.93
N ASP A 32 6.93 -25.69 5.46
CA ASP A 32 6.71 -24.51 6.29
C ASP A 32 5.91 -23.42 5.52
N LYS A 33 6.24 -23.18 4.25
CA LYS A 33 5.48 -22.26 3.40
C LYS A 33 4.04 -22.71 3.15
N ALA A 34 3.83 -23.99 2.94
CA ALA A 34 2.50 -24.56 2.74
C ALA A 34 1.66 -24.45 4.03
N GLU A 35 2.27 -24.66 5.19
CA GLU A 35 1.62 -24.53 6.50
C GLU A 35 1.13 -23.10 6.75
N VAL A 36 1.96 -22.08 6.47
CA VAL A 36 1.57 -20.67 6.56
C VAL A 36 0.37 -20.36 5.66
N LEU A 37 0.31 -20.93 4.44
CA LEU A 37 -0.84 -20.74 3.55
C LEU A 37 -2.11 -21.40 4.09
N ILE A 38 -1.98 -22.58 4.70
CA ILE A 38 -3.09 -23.31 5.33
C ILE A 38 -3.62 -22.53 6.54
N GLU A 39 -2.73 -21.98 7.36
CA GLU A 39 -3.10 -21.11 8.49
C GLU A 39 -3.83 -19.83 8.05
N ALA A 40 -3.49 -19.29 6.88
CA ALA A 40 -4.15 -18.12 6.32
C ALA A 40 -5.56 -18.41 5.77
N LEU A 41 -5.86 -19.66 5.43
CA LEU A 41 -7.09 -20.05 4.74
C LEU A 41 -8.39 -19.60 5.44
N PRO A 42 -8.57 -19.74 6.77
CA PRO A 42 -9.79 -19.27 7.46
C PRO A 42 -9.99 -17.76 7.32
N TYR A 43 -8.91 -16.99 7.32
CA TYR A 43 -8.95 -15.53 7.13
C TYR A 43 -9.33 -15.17 5.71
N ILE A 44 -8.74 -15.86 4.72
CA ILE A 44 -9.06 -15.67 3.30
C ILE A 44 -10.56 -15.98 3.07
N GLN A 45 -11.09 -17.07 3.62
CA GLN A 45 -12.50 -17.43 3.51
C GLN A 45 -13.41 -16.40 4.18
N ARG A 46 -13.06 -15.94 5.39
CA ARG A 46 -13.85 -14.96 6.16
C ARG A 46 -13.97 -13.61 5.46
N PHE A 47 -12.89 -13.15 4.82
CA PHE A 47 -12.79 -11.82 4.22
C PHE A 47 -12.93 -11.83 2.69
N ASN A 48 -13.13 -12.99 2.07
CA ASN A 48 -13.34 -13.09 0.64
C ASN A 48 -14.52 -12.19 0.21
N ARG A 49 -14.33 -11.41 -0.86
CA ARG A 49 -15.27 -10.42 -1.39
C ARG A 49 -15.65 -9.27 -0.45
N LYS A 50 -15.03 -9.18 0.73
CA LYS A 50 -15.25 -8.05 1.65
C LYS A 50 -14.44 -6.84 1.20
N ILE A 51 -15.03 -5.66 1.37
CA ILE A 51 -14.32 -4.40 1.22
C ILE A 51 -13.43 -4.19 2.43
N ILE A 52 -12.15 -3.90 2.18
CA ILE A 52 -11.15 -3.60 3.19
C ILE A 52 -10.57 -2.23 2.88
N VAL A 53 -10.73 -1.29 3.81
CA VAL A 53 -10.15 0.05 3.67
C VAL A 53 -8.74 0.05 4.27
N VAL A 54 -7.76 0.38 3.44
CA VAL A 54 -6.35 0.50 3.83
C VAL A 54 -5.97 1.97 3.85
N LYS A 55 -5.74 2.52 5.04
CA LYS A 55 -5.23 3.88 5.18
C LYS A 55 -3.74 3.91 4.87
N TYR A 56 -3.36 4.64 3.83
CA TYR A 56 -1.99 4.81 3.37
C TYR A 56 -1.51 6.24 3.57
N GLY A 57 -0.50 6.45 4.41
CA GLY A 57 -0.03 7.79 4.74
C GLY A 57 1.22 7.82 5.61
N GLY A 58 1.63 9.00 6.05
CA GLY A 58 2.77 9.18 6.93
C GLY A 58 4.12 8.84 6.27
N SER A 59 4.98 8.09 6.97
CA SER A 59 6.30 7.68 6.51
C SER A 59 6.25 6.73 5.32
N ALA A 60 5.21 5.88 5.23
CA ALA A 60 5.03 4.94 4.13
C ALA A 60 4.90 5.62 2.75
N MET A 61 4.54 6.90 2.70
CA MET A 61 4.43 7.65 1.45
C MET A 61 5.76 8.25 0.98
N ILE A 62 6.78 8.29 1.83
CA ILE A 62 8.06 8.98 1.57
C ILE A 62 9.14 7.96 1.22
N ASP A 63 9.11 6.81 1.87
CA ASP A 63 10.03 5.71 1.66
C ASP A 63 9.54 4.88 0.47
N GLU A 64 10.29 4.90 -0.64
CA GLU A 64 9.91 4.19 -1.87
C GLU A 64 9.94 2.66 -1.71
N GLU A 65 10.81 2.13 -0.87
CA GLU A 65 10.86 0.70 -0.57
C GLU A 65 9.63 0.27 0.25
N LEU A 66 9.30 1.04 1.28
CA LEU A 66 8.12 0.79 2.10
C LEU A 66 6.81 0.96 1.30
N LYS A 67 6.77 1.97 0.42
CA LYS A 67 5.66 2.18 -0.52
C LYS A 67 5.43 0.93 -1.39
N LYS A 68 6.50 0.42 -1.99
CA LYS A 68 6.43 -0.77 -2.84
C LYS A 68 5.89 -1.97 -2.07
N ARG A 69 6.43 -2.26 -0.88
CA ARG A 69 5.98 -3.37 -0.03
C ARG A 69 4.50 -3.26 0.35
N VAL A 70 4.03 -2.08 0.77
CA VAL A 70 2.62 -1.87 1.11
C VAL A 70 1.72 -2.14 -0.09
N ILE A 71 2.13 -1.71 -1.29
CA ILE A 71 1.32 -1.94 -2.50
C ILE A 71 1.37 -3.41 -2.93
N GLU A 72 2.50 -4.10 -2.77
CA GLU A 72 2.61 -5.55 -2.96
C GLU A 72 1.64 -6.30 -2.03
N ASP A 73 1.58 -5.95 -0.74
CA ASP A 73 0.68 -6.55 0.24
C ASP A 73 -0.80 -6.31 -0.13
N VAL A 74 -1.16 -5.08 -0.50
CA VAL A 74 -2.53 -4.76 -0.93
C VAL A 74 -2.91 -5.49 -2.22
N THR A 75 -1.95 -5.62 -3.14
CA THR A 75 -2.14 -6.38 -4.38
C THR A 75 -2.37 -7.86 -4.08
N LEU A 76 -1.62 -8.44 -3.14
CA LEU A 76 -1.84 -9.80 -2.67
C LEU A 76 -3.26 -9.96 -2.09
N LEU A 77 -3.72 -9.05 -1.23
CA LEU A 77 -5.10 -9.07 -0.71
C LEU A 77 -6.13 -9.10 -1.84
N LYS A 78 -5.93 -8.32 -2.90
CA LYS A 78 -6.81 -8.34 -4.08
C LYS A 78 -6.80 -9.69 -4.79
N LEU A 79 -5.63 -10.28 -4.99
CA LEU A 79 -5.46 -11.55 -5.69
C LEU A 79 -6.08 -12.74 -4.93
N VAL A 80 -6.05 -12.69 -3.59
CA VAL A 80 -6.71 -13.74 -2.76
C VAL A 80 -8.21 -13.49 -2.55
N GLY A 81 -8.80 -12.51 -3.24
CA GLY A 81 -10.25 -12.34 -3.34
C GLY A 81 -10.87 -11.23 -2.51
N PHE A 82 -10.08 -10.40 -1.82
CA PHE A 82 -10.57 -9.23 -1.10
C PHE A 82 -10.86 -8.07 -2.08
N LYS A 83 -11.59 -7.06 -1.59
CA LYS A 83 -11.83 -5.79 -2.32
C LYS A 83 -11.13 -4.64 -1.57
N PRO A 84 -9.82 -4.45 -1.75
CA PRO A 84 -9.09 -3.40 -1.05
C PRO A 84 -9.40 -2.02 -1.64
N ILE A 85 -9.59 -1.03 -0.78
CA ILE A 85 -9.68 0.39 -1.09
C ILE A 85 -8.55 1.10 -0.37
N ILE A 86 -7.63 1.70 -1.13
CA ILE A 86 -6.54 2.48 -0.57
C ILE A 86 -7.02 3.92 -0.38
N VAL A 87 -6.98 4.41 0.86
CA VAL A 87 -7.23 5.82 1.18
C VAL A 87 -5.88 6.47 1.49
N HIS A 88 -5.39 7.27 0.55
CA HIS A 88 -4.09 7.92 0.69
C HIS A 88 -4.19 9.38 1.12
N GLY A 89 -3.15 9.85 1.80
CA GLY A 89 -2.93 11.25 2.08
C GLY A 89 -1.95 11.90 1.09
N GLY A 90 -1.35 13.03 1.48
CA GLY A 90 -0.38 13.75 0.66
C GLY A 90 0.19 15.00 1.34
N GLY A 91 -0.03 15.18 2.63
CA GLY A 91 0.31 16.43 3.33
C GLY A 91 1.77 16.87 3.15
N LYS A 92 2.72 15.93 3.22
CA LYS A 92 4.16 16.23 3.05
C LYS A 92 4.49 16.57 1.59
N GLU A 93 3.91 15.84 0.62
CA GLU A 93 4.08 16.17 -0.79
C GLU A 93 3.45 17.53 -1.14
N ILE A 94 2.28 17.86 -0.58
CA ILE A 94 1.66 19.18 -0.75
C ILE A 94 2.61 20.25 -0.21
N SER A 95 3.14 20.13 1.02
CA SER A 95 4.08 21.10 1.59
C SER A 95 5.30 21.32 0.69
N LYS A 96 5.91 20.24 0.22
CA LYS A 96 7.05 20.28 -0.71
C LYS A 96 6.75 21.05 -2.00
N TRP A 97 5.54 20.87 -2.56
CA TRP A 97 5.16 21.60 -3.79
C TRP A 97 4.78 23.05 -3.53
N VAL A 98 4.14 23.36 -2.39
CA VAL A 98 3.88 24.72 -1.93
C VAL A 98 5.20 25.49 -1.77
N GLU A 99 6.20 24.91 -1.12
CA GLU A 99 7.55 25.48 -0.98
C GLU A 99 8.24 25.68 -2.35
N LYS A 100 8.14 24.68 -3.25
CA LYS A 100 8.69 24.81 -4.62
C LYS A 100 8.03 25.90 -5.45
N ALA A 101 6.77 26.21 -5.18
CA ALA A 101 6.05 27.34 -5.78
C ALA A 101 6.40 28.70 -5.15
N GLY A 102 7.35 28.73 -4.20
CA GLY A 102 7.77 29.95 -3.51
C GLY A 102 6.80 30.40 -2.42
N MET A 103 5.89 29.53 -1.99
CA MET A 103 4.92 29.81 -0.91
C MET A 103 5.34 29.12 0.38
N GLU A 104 4.83 29.60 1.51
CA GLU A 104 5.09 29.04 2.83
C GLU A 104 3.89 28.23 3.33
N PRO A 105 4.05 26.93 3.66
CA PRO A 105 2.97 26.14 4.24
C PRO A 105 2.60 26.65 5.64
N LYS A 106 1.35 27.02 5.86
CA LYS A 106 0.83 27.50 7.15
C LYS A 106 -0.15 26.50 7.74
N PHE A 107 -0.14 26.37 9.07
CA PHE A 107 -1.02 25.46 9.80
C PHE A 107 -1.61 26.14 11.02
N ILE A 108 -2.90 25.84 11.30
CA ILE A 108 -3.60 26.22 12.53
C ILE A 108 -4.20 24.93 13.11
N ASN A 109 -3.85 24.58 14.33
CA ASN A 109 -4.32 23.38 15.02
C ASN A 109 -4.12 22.08 14.19
N GLY A 110 -3.02 21.99 13.46
CA GLY A 110 -2.71 20.84 12.61
C GLY A 110 -3.43 20.82 11.26
N LEU A 111 -4.35 21.77 11.00
CA LEU A 111 -5.01 21.95 9.71
C LEU A 111 -4.24 22.97 8.87
N ARG A 112 -4.07 22.65 7.58
CA ARG A 112 -3.41 23.55 6.63
C ARG A 112 -4.31 24.76 6.35
N VAL A 113 -3.77 25.97 6.52
CA VAL A 113 -4.41 27.18 5.97
C VAL A 113 -4.28 27.09 4.45
N THR A 114 -5.42 27.06 3.77
CA THR A 114 -5.49 26.69 2.35
C THR A 114 -6.20 27.80 1.58
N ASP A 115 -5.42 28.76 1.08
CA ASP A 115 -5.90 29.74 0.12
C ASP A 115 -6.17 29.10 -1.25
N LYS A 116 -6.59 29.89 -2.23
CA LYS A 116 -6.93 29.38 -3.55
C LYS A 116 -5.75 28.72 -4.24
N ASP A 117 -4.58 29.33 -4.21
CA ASP A 117 -3.38 28.82 -4.88
C ASP A 117 -2.88 27.53 -4.21
N THR A 118 -2.90 27.50 -2.88
CA THR A 118 -2.59 26.29 -2.10
C THR A 118 -3.60 25.17 -2.38
N MET A 119 -4.88 25.47 -2.55
CA MET A 119 -5.91 24.50 -2.87
C MET A 119 -5.69 23.88 -4.25
N GLU A 120 -5.40 24.68 -5.26
CA GLU A 120 -5.11 24.20 -6.62
C GLU A 120 -3.85 23.30 -6.63
N LEU A 121 -2.80 23.72 -5.93
CA LEU A 121 -1.60 22.89 -5.76
C LEU A 121 -1.90 21.57 -5.03
N ALA A 122 -2.69 21.62 -3.96
CA ALA A 122 -3.07 20.42 -3.21
C ALA A 122 -3.85 19.44 -4.09
N GLU A 123 -4.77 19.93 -4.90
CA GLU A 123 -5.54 19.10 -5.85
C GLU A 123 -4.63 18.44 -6.88
N MET A 124 -3.72 19.20 -7.52
CA MET A 124 -2.77 18.66 -8.48
C MET A 124 -1.86 17.59 -7.85
N VAL A 125 -1.34 17.85 -6.66
CA VAL A 125 -0.42 16.95 -5.96
C VAL A 125 -1.14 15.68 -5.54
N LEU A 126 -2.34 15.77 -4.99
CA LEU A 126 -3.13 14.59 -4.60
C LEU A 126 -3.53 13.76 -5.81
N GLY A 127 -3.91 14.40 -6.92
CA GLY A 127 -4.16 13.73 -8.19
C GLY A 127 -2.94 12.98 -8.71
N LYS A 128 -1.76 13.59 -8.64
CA LYS A 128 -0.49 12.95 -9.01
C LYS A 128 -0.20 11.72 -8.12
N VAL A 129 -0.33 11.84 -6.80
CA VAL A 129 -0.14 10.72 -5.87
C VAL A 129 -1.11 9.59 -6.18
N ASN A 130 -2.39 9.91 -6.37
CA ASN A 130 -3.44 8.96 -6.73
C ASN A 130 -3.05 8.16 -7.98
N LYS A 131 -2.72 8.83 -9.09
CA LYS A 131 -2.36 8.16 -10.35
C LYS A 131 -1.05 7.39 -10.27
N SER A 132 -0.08 7.83 -9.45
CA SER A 132 1.14 7.07 -9.23
C SER A 132 0.89 5.75 -8.50
N LEU A 133 -0.06 5.71 -7.58
CA LEU A 133 -0.48 4.48 -6.90
C LEU A 133 -1.20 3.52 -7.86
N VAL A 134 -2.09 4.05 -8.71
CA VAL A 134 -2.74 3.27 -9.77
C VAL A 134 -1.71 2.60 -10.67
N GLN A 135 -0.73 3.35 -11.18
CA GLN A 135 0.34 2.81 -12.03
C GLN A 135 1.16 1.72 -11.32
N LEU A 136 1.45 1.91 -10.02
CA LEU A 136 2.21 0.94 -9.25
C LEU A 136 1.42 -0.37 -9.08
N VAL A 137 0.13 -0.31 -8.77
CA VAL A 137 -0.75 -1.51 -8.68
C VAL A 137 -0.83 -2.21 -10.04
N GLU A 138 -0.98 -1.45 -11.13
CA GLU A 138 -1.05 -2.01 -12.49
C GLU A 138 0.25 -2.68 -12.92
N SER A 139 1.41 -2.16 -12.49
CA SER A 139 2.71 -2.80 -12.75
C SER A 139 2.84 -4.19 -12.08
N LEU A 140 2.03 -4.47 -11.08
CA LEU A 140 1.91 -5.77 -10.42
C LEU A 140 0.82 -6.68 -11.04
N GLY A 141 0.27 -6.30 -12.20
CA GLY A 141 -0.68 -7.09 -12.97
C GLY A 141 -2.14 -7.00 -12.48
N VAL A 142 -2.47 -6.05 -11.60
CA VAL A 142 -3.84 -5.86 -11.08
C VAL A 142 -4.41 -4.55 -11.60
N ARG A 143 -5.59 -4.61 -12.22
CA ARG A 143 -6.31 -3.41 -12.66
C ARG A 143 -6.83 -2.62 -11.48
N SER A 144 -6.61 -1.31 -11.50
CA SER A 144 -7.07 -0.38 -10.48
C SER A 144 -7.57 0.92 -11.08
N ILE A 145 -8.41 1.62 -10.35
CA ILE A 145 -8.86 2.97 -10.67
C ILE A 145 -8.59 3.88 -9.48
N GLY A 146 -8.29 5.13 -9.75
CA GLY A 146 -8.11 6.13 -8.71
C GLY A 146 -9.20 7.19 -8.85
N ILE A 147 -9.93 7.42 -7.78
CA ILE A 147 -10.99 8.43 -7.66
C ILE A 147 -10.66 9.43 -6.56
N SER A 148 -11.32 10.55 -6.59
CA SER A 148 -11.26 11.61 -5.57
C SER A 148 -12.64 11.87 -4.97
N GLY A 149 -12.75 12.68 -3.96
CA GLY A 149 -14.04 13.09 -3.39
C GLY A 149 -14.97 13.82 -4.37
N LYS A 150 -14.44 14.33 -5.49
CA LYS A 150 -15.21 15.02 -6.55
C LYS A 150 -15.90 14.03 -7.49
N ASP A 151 -15.31 12.85 -7.71
CA ASP A 151 -15.82 11.87 -8.68
C ASP A 151 -17.15 11.30 -8.18
N GLY A 152 -18.17 11.33 -9.03
CA GLY A 152 -19.51 10.86 -8.69
C GLY A 152 -20.13 11.54 -7.47
N ALA A 153 -19.66 12.73 -7.09
CA ALA A 153 -20.04 13.42 -5.85
C ALA A 153 -19.83 12.52 -4.61
N LEU A 154 -18.73 11.75 -4.58
CA LEU A 154 -18.40 10.82 -3.49
C LEU A 154 -18.43 11.52 -2.13
N LEU A 155 -17.87 12.72 -2.02
CA LEU A 155 -17.85 13.49 -0.77
C LEU A 155 -18.53 14.85 -0.97
N LYS A 156 -19.56 15.13 -0.16
CA LYS A 156 -20.08 16.49 0.03
C LYS A 156 -19.49 17.08 1.30
N VAL A 157 -19.14 18.36 1.26
CA VAL A 157 -18.47 19.03 2.36
C VAL A 157 -19.12 20.38 2.67
N ALA A 158 -19.11 20.74 3.94
CA ALA A 158 -19.33 22.11 4.40
C ALA A 158 -17.99 22.77 4.71
N LYS A 159 -17.93 24.10 4.66
CA LYS A 159 -16.72 24.84 5.02
C LYS A 159 -16.35 24.59 6.48
N LYS A 160 -15.08 24.29 6.73
CA LYS A 160 -14.53 24.08 8.06
C LYS A 160 -13.79 25.32 8.54
N TYR A 161 -14.01 25.68 9.81
CA TYR A 161 -13.27 26.70 10.53
C TYR A 161 -12.41 26.04 11.60
N SER A 162 -11.34 26.70 12.02
CA SER A 162 -10.49 26.27 13.15
C SER A 162 -10.53 27.34 14.24
N ASP A 163 -11.11 27.01 15.40
CA ASP A 163 -11.33 27.95 16.51
C ASP A 163 -12.00 29.29 16.06
N GLY A 164 -13.00 29.17 15.19
CA GLY A 164 -13.71 30.32 14.63
C GLY A 164 -12.94 31.07 13.53
N GLN A 165 -11.71 30.66 13.21
CA GLN A 165 -10.92 31.30 12.15
C GLN A 165 -11.21 30.65 10.79
N ASP A 166 -11.29 31.45 9.76
CA ASP A 166 -11.35 31.00 8.37
C ASP A 166 -9.97 30.49 7.95
N ILE A 167 -9.88 29.20 7.66
CA ILE A 167 -8.65 28.54 7.20
C ILE A 167 -8.67 28.27 5.68
N GLY A 168 -9.56 28.93 4.95
CA GLY A 168 -9.65 28.87 3.50
C GLY A 168 -10.43 27.65 2.99
N TYR A 169 -9.92 27.01 1.94
CA TYR A 169 -10.54 25.87 1.26
C TYR A 169 -10.33 24.56 2.04
N VAL A 170 -10.88 24.49 3.24
CA VAL A 170 -10.90 23.30 4.08
C VAL A 170 -12.34 22.92 4.36
N GLY A 171 -12.69 21.68 4.12
CA GLY A 171 -14.04 21.15 4.27
C GLY A 171 -14.14 20.10 5.38
N GLU A 172 -15.34 20.01 5.94
CA GLU A 172 -15.77 18.90 6.79
C GLU A 172 -16.80 18.06 6.03
N VAL A 173 -16.61 16.77 6.01
CA VAL A 173 -17.48 15.86 5.25
C VAL A 173 -18.85 15.83 5.91
N THR A 174 -19.90 16.11 5.14
CA THR A 174 -21.30 16.11 5.58
C THR A 174 -22.10 14.95 5.01
N GLU A 175 -21.73 14.47 3.83
CA GLU A 175 -22.41 13.36 3.16
C GLU A 175 -21.40 12.55 2.34
N VAL A 176 -21.60 11.24 2.29
CA VAL A 176 -20.80 10.31 1.49
C VAL A 176 -21.73 9.54 0.53
N ASN A 177 -21.46 9.64 -0.77
CA ASN A 177 -22.14 8.82 -1.79
C ASN A 177 -21.36 7.51 -1.96
N GLU A 178 -21.68 6.52 -1.15
CA GLU A 178 -20.98 5.23 -1.17
C GLU A 178 -21.30 4.40 -2.42
N GLN A 179 -22.38 4.73 -3.17
CA GLN A 179 -22.78 3.96 -4.36
C GLN A 179 -21.67 3.88 -5.40
N ILE A 180 -20.93 4.96 -5.59
CA ILE A 180 -19.77 5.01 -6.53
C ILE A 180 -18.67 3.96 -6.23
N ILE A 181 -18.65 3.42 -5.02
CA ILE A 181 -17.68 2.38 -4.61
C ILE A 181 -18.22 0.99 -4.96
N TYR A 182 -19.54 0.82 -5.05
CA TYR A 182 -20.17 -0.46 -5.36
C TYR A 182 -20.35 -0.66 -6.87
N ASP A 183 -20.47 0.43 -7.64
CA ASP A 183 -20.54 0.45 -9.10
C ASP A 183 -19.17 0.10 -9.73
#